data_0c232aa0072139d06569418c00c24c6d
#
_entry.id   0c232aa0072139d06569418c00c24c6d
#
_cell.length_a   1.000
_cell.length_b   1.000
_cell.length_c   1.000
_cell.angle_alpha   90.00
_cell.angle_beta   90.00
_cell.angle_gamma   90.00
#
_symmetry.space_group_name_H-M   'P 1'
#
loop_
_entity.id
_entity.type
_entity.pdbx_description
1 polymer ?
#
loop_
_entity_poly.entity_id
_entity_poly.type
_entity_poly.pdbx_seq_one_letter_code
_entity_poly.pdbx_strand_id
1 'polypeptide(L)'
;MRHLMQNIKYNDKVILTDCDGVIMNWEYAFCCWLEQRGYTQIENGNHQYDIAKRFGISRNEAVKHVKIFNESAAMGFLPALRDAMYYVKRLHEEHGYVFRCITSMSLDPNAYKLRKMNLEKLFGETAFEELVCLDTGGDKDEALEQYRDSGLYWIEDKVSNAVLGLDLGLNAILVEHGFNMHDDLPEGM
;
A
#
# COMPACT_ATOMS: atom_id res chain seq x y z
N MET A 1 -38.94 -2.10 4.79
CA MET A 1 -38.35 -0.84 4.31
C MET A 1 -37.04 -1.19 3.63
N ARG A 2 -37.02 -1.23 2.31
CA ARG A 2 -35.77 -1.43 1.54
C ARG A 2 -35.02 -0.09 1.59
N HIS A 3 -33.87 -0.06 2.24
CA HIS A 3 -32.95 1.07 2.14
C HIS A 3 -32.56 1.21 0.66
N LEU A 4 -32.96 2.32 0.08
CA LEU A 4 -32.39 2.85 -1.15
C LEU A 4 -30.91 3.17 -0.83
N MET A 5 -30.01 2.22 -1.08
CA MET A 5 -28.61 2.56 -1.25
C MET A 5 -28.58 3.46 -2.49
N GLN A 6 -28.31 4.73 -2.28
CA GLN A 6 -27.93 5.64 -3.37
C GLN A 6 -26.70 5.02 -4.00
N ASN A 7 -26.80 4.59 -5.26
CA ASN A 7 -25.66 4.26 -6.07
C ASN A 7 -24.80 5.51 -6.18
N ILE A 8 -23.82 5.64 -5.30
CA ILE A 8 -22.75 6.63 -5.45
C ILE A 8 -21.98 6.19 -6.68
N LYS A 9 -22.27 6.83 -7.81
CA LYS A 9 -21.57 6.56 -9.06
C LYS A 9 -20.19 7.24 -8.94
N TYR A 10 -19.17 6.46 -8.58
CA TYR A 10 -17.80 6.95 -8.59
C TYR A 10 -17.39 7.37 -10.01
N ASN A 11 -16.53 8.36 -10.10
CA ASN A 11 -15.88 8.71 -11.34
C ASN A 11 -14.97 7.53 -11.78
N ASP A 12 -15.13 7.06 -12.99
CA ASP A 12 -14.32 5.98 -13.60
C ASP A 12 -12.81 6.33 -13.72
N LYS A 13 -12.45 7.58 -13.43
CA LYS A 13 -11.07 8.07 -13.37
C LYS A 13 -10.43 8.00 -11.99
N VAL A 14 -11.02 7.28 -11.06
CA VAL A 14 -10.43 7.00 -9.74
C VAL A 14 -9.74 5.64 -9.75
N ILE A 15 -8.51 5.58 -9.25
CA ILE A 15 -7.76 4.35 -8.98
C ILE A 15 -7.56 4.24 -7.47
N LEU A 16 -8.02 3.13 -6.89
CA LEU A 16 -7.73 2.77 -5.50
C LEU A 16 -6.38 2.06 -5.46
N THR A 17 -5.53 2.38 -4.50
CA THR A 17 -4.20 1.79 -4.43
C THR A 17 -3.73 1.62 -2.99
N ASP A 18 -2.98 0.54 -2.70
CA ASP A 18 -2.10 0.55 -1.54
C ASP A 18 -0.93 1.51 -1.78
N CYS A 19 -0.15 1.74 -0.75
CA CYS A 19 1.02 2.60 -0.81
C CYS A 19 2.32 1.81 -0.82
N ASP A 20 2.53 1.03 0.23
CA ASP A 20 3.78 0.32 0.50
C ASP A 20 3.84 -0.96 -0.36
N GLY A 21 4.89 -1.14 -1.15
CA GLY A 21 4.98 -2.22 -2.12
C GLY A 21 4.22 -1.99 -3.44
N VAL A 22 3.44 -0.91 -3.55
CA VAL A 22 2.73 -0.55 -4.80
C VAL A 22 3.24 0.77 -5.38
N ILE A 23 3.20 1.83 -4.59
CA ILE A 23 3.64 3.19 -5.00
C ILE A 23 5.01 3.53 -4.41
N MET A 24 5.24 3.13 -3.15
CA MET A 24 6.45 3.39 -2.39
C MET A 24 7.24 2.12 -2.14
N ASN A 25 8.56 2.21 -2.20
CA ASN A 25 9.47 1.12 -1.87
C ASN A 25 9.78 1.08 -0.36
N TRP A 26 8.72 0.82 0.43
CA TRP A 26 8.82 0.73 1.89
C TRP A 26 9.80 -0.37 2.32
N GLU A 27 9.70 -1.53 1.67
CA GLU A 27 10.53 -2.68 1.98
C GLU A 27 12.04 -2.35 1.91
N TYR A 28 12.47 -1.75 0.82
CA TYR A 28 13.87 -1.34 0.66
C TYR A 28 14.31 -0.35 1.74
N ALA A 29 13.51 0.69 1.97
CA ALA A 29 13.81 1.71 2.96
C ALA A 29 13.86 1.13 4.37
N PHE A 30 12.93 0.25 4.72
CA PHE A 30 12.91 -0.43 6.01
C PHE A 30 14.11 -1.38 6.19
N CYS A 31 14.46 -2.16 5.17
CA CYS A 31 15.65 -3.02 5.22
C CYS A 31 16.93 -2.20 5.43
N CYS A 32 17.15 -1.13 4.68
CA CYS A 32 18.29 -0.24 4.89
C CYS A 32 18.30 0.37 6.30
N TRP A 33 17.12 0.73 6.83
CA TRP A 33 16.98 1.28 8.17
C TRP A 33 17.33 0.25 9.27
N LEU A 34 16.97 -1.02 9.09
CA LEU A 34 17.35 -2.11 10.00
C LEU A 34 18.85 -2.46 9.88
N GLU A 35 19.39 -2.51 8.68
CA GLU A 35 20.82 -2.79 8.44
C GLU A 35 21.71 -1.75 9.10
N GLN A 36 21.35 -0.47 9.08
CA GLN A 36 22.04 0.59 9.82
C GLN A 36 22.01 0.41 11.36
N ARG A 37 21.12 -0.45 11.85
CA ARG A 37 20.99 -0.83 13.28
C ARG A 37 21.62 -2.17 13.61
N GLY A 38 22.35 -2.75 12.65
CA GLY A 38 23.12 -3.99 12.84
C GLY A 38 22.32 -5.27 12.59
N TYR A 39 21.12 -5.18 12.06
CA TYR A 39 20.36 -6.35 11.61
C TYR A 39 20.76 -6.74 10.20
N THR A 40 20.81 -8.03 9.92
CA THR A 40 21.14 -8.56 8.59
C THR A 40 20.03 -9.50 8.14
N GLN A 41 19.62 -9.39 6.89
CA GLN A 41 18.67 -10.34 6.32
C GLN A 41 19.26 -11.74 6.27
N ILE A 42 18.45 -12.75 6.53
CA ILE A 42 18.82 -14.15 6.33
C ILE A 42 18.96 -14.45 4.83
N GLU A 43 19.59 -15.56 4.49
CA GLU A 43 19.64 -16.05 3.10
C GLU A 43 18.22 -16.21 2.55
N ASN A 44 17.97 -15.68 1.35
CA ASN A 44 16.64 -15.62 0.70
C ASN A 44 15.55 -14.88 1.50
N GLY A 45 15.93 -14.01 2.44
CA GLY A 45 14.98 -13.20 3.24
C GLY A 45 14.06 -12.32 2.39
N ASN A 46 14.51 -11.91 1.20
CA ASN A 46 13.70 -11.13 0.25
C ASN A 46 12.45 -11.87 -0.29
N HIS A 47 12.37 -13.19 -0.13
CA HIS A 47 11.18 -13.99 -0.44
C HIS A 47 10.23 -14.14 0.76
N GLN A 48 10.51 -13.46 1.88
CA GLN A 48 9.69 -13.50 3.08
C GLN A 48 8.96 -12.17 3.28
N TYR A 49 7.63 -12.21 3.24
CA TYR A 49 6.79 -11.07 3.62
C TYR A 49 6.95 -10.72 5.11
N ASP A 50 6.99 -11.76 5.97
CA ASP A 50 7.13 -11.62 7.42
C ASP A 50 8.54 -11.13 7.80
N ILE A 51 8.61 -9.93 8.36
CA ILE A 51 9.86 -9.29 8.79
C ILE A 51 10.60 -10.13 9.83
N ALA A 52 9.91 -10.82 10.73
CA ALA A 52 10.55 -11.69 11.71
C ALA A 52 11.30 -12.83 11.03
N LYS A 53 10.70 -13.45 10.02
CA LYS A 53 11.32 -14.50 9.22
C LYS A 53 12.46 -13.94 8.35
N ARG A 54 12.26 -12.77 7.73
CA ARG A 54 13.25 -12.13 6.86
C ARG A 54 14.57 -11.84 7.55
N PHE A 55 14.52 -11.40 8.82
CA PHE A 55 15.70 -11.02 9.60
C PHE A 55 16.09 -12.04 10.69
N GLY A 56 15.36 -13.15 10.83
CA GLY A 56 15.63 -14.15 11.87
C GLY A 56 15.45 -13.59 13.30
N ILE A 57 14.55 -12.64 13.51
CA ILE A 57 14.28 -12.00 14.80
C ILE A 57 12.92 -12.46 15.37
N SER A 58 12.66 -12.15 16.64
CA SER A 58 11.36 -12.45 17.24
C SER A 58 10.23 -11.61 16.61
N ARG A 59 9.00 -12.14 16.61
CA ARG A 59 7.83 -11.40 16.11
C ARG A 59 7.60 -10.10 16.87
N ASN A 60 7.79 -10.10 18.18
CA ASN A 60 7.63 -8.89 18.99
C ASN A 60 8.65 -7.79 18.61
N GLU A 61 9.87 -8.20 18.33
CA GLU A 61 10.93 -7.30 17.87
C GLU A 61 10.64 -6.75 16.48
N ALA A 62 10.20 -7.60 15.54
CA ALA A 62 9.79 -7.17 14.22
C ALA A 62 8.65 -6.14 14.29
N VAL A 63 7.57 -6.42 15.00
CA VAL A 63 6.43 -5.50 15.21
C VAL A 63 6.90 -4.16 15.80
N LYS A 64 7.78 -4.20 16.80
CA LYS A 64 8.34 -2.98 17.41
C LYS A 64 9.13 -2.15 16.40
N HIS A 65 9.97 -2.78 15.57
CA HIS A 65 10.77 -2.08 14.58
C HIS A 65 9.91 -1.50 13.46
N VAL A 66 8.91 -2.23 12.97
CA VAL A 66 7.95 -1.73 11.97
C VAL A 66 7.23 -0.49 12.51
N LYS A 67 6.73 -0.55 13.75
CA LYS A 67 6.06 0.62 14.36
C LYS A 67 7.01 1.83 14.48
N ILE A 68 8.21 1.64 15.00
CA ILE A 68 9.20 2.72 15.15
C ILE A 68 9.54 3.33 13.78
N PHE A 69 9.70 2.51 12.75
CA PHE A 69 9.98 2.98 11.40
C PHE A 69 8.81 3.77 10.83
N ASN A 70 7.60 3.24 10.91
CA ASN A 70 6.39 3.87 10.39
C ASN A 70 6.06 5.22 11.07
N GLU A 71 6.50 5.42 12.32
CA GLU A 71 6.34 6.66 13.06
C GLU A 71 7.58 7.59 12.99
N SER A 72 8.62 7.18 12.26
CA SER A 72 9.86 7.95 12.13
C SER A 72 9.82 8.94 10.97
N ALA A 73 10.79 9.89 10.97
CA ALA A 73 10.99 10.82 9.87
C ALA A 73 11.25 10.14 8.52
N ALA A 74 11.69 8.87 8.51
CA ALA A 74 11.93 8.11 7.28
C ALA A 74 10.70 8.03 6.38
N MET A 75 9.48 8.05 6.96
CA MET A 75 8.22 8.00 6.20
C MET A 75 8.01 9.20 5.27
N GLY A 76 8.68 10.30 5.49
CA GLY A 76 8.69 11.47 4.60
C GLY A 76 9.69 11.39 3.45
N PHE A 77 10.47 10.29 3.36
CA PHE A 77 11.59 10.16 2.42
C PHE A 77 11.70 8.78 1.78
N LEU A 78 10.62 8.01 1.76
CA LEU A 78 10.61 6.73 1.06
C LEU A 78 10.82 6.96 -0.43
N PRO A 79 11.62 6.12 -1.11
CA PRO A 79 11.73 6.16 -2.56
C PRO A 79 10.45 5.62 -3.20
N ALA A 80 10.13 6.09 -4.40
CA ALA A 80 9.09 5.48 -5.21
C ALA A 80 9.48 4.06 -5.61
N LEU A 81 8.46 3.20 -5.78
CA LEU A 81 8.67 1.84 -6.26
C LEU A 81 8.89 1.86 -7.78
N ARG A 82 9.99 1.25 -8.23
CA ARG A 82 10.29 1.01 -9.66
C ARG A 82 9.93 2.23 -10.54
N ASP A 83 9.00 2.04 -11.46
CA ASP A 83 8.53 3.02 -12.45
C ASP A 83 7.24 3.77 -12.02
N ALA A 84 6.83 3.65 -10.75
CA ALA A 84 5.64 4.31 -10.22
C ALA A 84 5.63 5.83 -10.49
N MET A 85 6.78 6.52 -10.37
CA MET A 85 6.87 7.95 -10.68
C MET A 85 6.45 8.27 -12.11
N TYR A 86 6.83 7.43 -13.06
CA TYR A 86 6.50 7.63 -14.46
C TYR A 86 5.01 7.37 -14.72
N TYR A 87 4.50 6.21 -14.28
CA TYR A 87 3.12 5.82 -14.61
C TYR A 87 2.07 6.60 -13.82
N VAL A 88 2.28 6.90 -12.54
CA VAL A 88 1.34 7.71 -11.75
C VAL A 88 1.20 9.11 -12.37
N LYS A 89 2.32 9.76 -12.69
CA LYS A 89 2.28 11.09 -13.34
C LYS A 89 1.61 11.02 -14.70
N ARG A 90 1.94 10.05 -15.52
CA ARG A 90 1.34 9.87 -16.83
C ARG A 90 -0.16 9.64 -16.77
N LEU A 91 -0.62 8.74 -15.88
CA LEU A 91 -2.05 8.49 -15.68
C LEU A 91 -2.77 9.75 -15.19
N HIS A 92 -2.15 10.51 -14.30
CA HIS A 92 -2.73 11.74 -13.77
C HIS A 92 -2.71 12.87 -14.79
N GLU A 93 -1.55 13.23 -15.33
CA GLU A 93 -1.36 14.42 -16.15
C GLU A 93 -1.91 14.25 -17.60
N GLU A 94 -1.74 13.06 -18.20
CA GLU A 94 -2.15 12.82 -19.58
C GLU A 94 -3.57 12.21 -19.70
N HIS A 95 -3.97 11.41 -18.70
CA HIS A 95 -5.21 10.64 -18.77
C HIS A 95 -6.27 11.08 -17.73
N GLY A 96 -5.95 12.02 -16.83
CA GLY A 96 -6.88 12.61 -15.88
C GLY A 96 -7.31 11.67 -14.75
N TYR A 97 -6.53 10.62 -14.45
CA TYR A 97 -6.78 9.78 -13.29
C TYR A 97 -6.36 10.48 -12.00
N VAL A 98 -7.07 10.19 -10.93
CA VAL A 98 -6.69 10.53 -9.56
C VAL A 98 -6.62 9.27 -8.71
N PHE A 99 -5.79 9.30 -7.69
CA PHE A 99 -5.54 8.15 -6.84
C PHE A 99 -6.13 8.35 -5.45
N ARG A 100 -6.72 7.30 -4.89
CA ARG A 100 -7.08 7.19 -3.48
C ARG A 100 -6.22 6.10 -2.85
N CYS A 101 -5.37 6.51 -1.93
CA CYS A 101 -4.42 5.62 -1.30
C CYS A 101 -4.97 5.12 0.05
N ILE A 102 -5.03 3.79 0.23
CA ILE A 102 -5.48 3.13 1.46
C ILE A 102 -4.34 2.25 1.96
N THR A 103 -3.68 2.66 3.04
CA THR A 103 -2.44 2.04 3.52
C THR A 103 -2.47 1.73 5.02
N SER A 104 -2.02 0.52 5.40
CA SER A 104 -1.93 0.07 6.80
C SER A 104 -0.56 0.38 7.36
N MET A 105 -0.34 1.60 7.87
CA MET A 105 0.95 2.05 8.34
C MET A 105 0.99 2.47 9.83
N SER A 106 0.21 3.44 10.22
CA SER A 106 0.08 3.98 11.58
C SER A 106 -1.04 5.01 11.64
N LEU A 107 -1.67 5.13 12.83
CA LEU A 107 -2.65 6.17 13.13
C LEU A 107 -2.00 7.46 13.70
N ASP A 108 -0.66 7.51 13.79
CA ASP A 108 0.04 8.69 14.26
C ASP A 108 -0.14 9.86 13.28
N PRO A 109 -0.65 11.04 13.75
CA PRO A 109 -0.91 12.17 12.86
C PRO A 109 0.34 12.74 12.19
N ASN A 110 1.52 12.58 12.79
CA ASN A 110 2.77 13.03 12.19
C ASN A 110 3.22 12.07 11.08
N ALA A 111 3.05 10.75 11.29
CA ALA A 111 3.30 9.76 10.24
C ALA A 111 2.40 10.00 9.02
N TYR A 112 1.12 10.32 9.23
CA TYR A 112 0.21 10.73 8.15
C TYR A 112 0.75 11.95 7.36
N LYS A 113 1.17 13.01 8.06
CA LYS A 113 1.72 14.22 7.43
C LYS A 113 2.97 13.92 6.61
N LEU A 114 3.86 13.09 7.14
CA LEU A 114 5.09 12.69 6.46
C LEU A 114 4.80 11.87 5.21
N ARG A 115 3.86 10.91 5.29
CA ARG A 115 3.42 10.12 4.13
C ARG A 115 2.82 11.01 3.05
N LYS A 116 1.90 11.89 3.42
CA LYS A 116 1.26 12.83 2.50
C LYS A 116 2.32 13.71 1.81
N MET A 117 3.20 14.32 2.59
CA MET A 117 4.31 15.14 2.06
C MET A 117 5.18 14.35 1.06
N ASN A 118 5.48 13.07 1.36
CA ASN A 118 6.30 12.25 0.49
C ASN A 118 5.59 11.93 -0.84
N LEU A 119 4.29 11.59 -0.79
CA LEU A 119 3.47 11.38 -1.99
C LEU A 119 3.41 12.64 -2.85
N GLU A 120 3.09 13.78 -2.26
CA GLU A 120 3.03 15.08 -2.96
C GLU A 120 4.37 15.47 -3.60
N LYS A 121 5.47 15.25 -2.90
CA LYS A 121 6.81 15.53 -3.41
C LYS A 121 7.20 14.68 -4.62
N LEU A 122 6.81 13.40 -4.64
CA LEU A 122 7.20 12.47 -5.70
C LEU A 122 6.25 12.52 -6.90
N PHE A 123 4.95 12.72 -6.66
CA PHE A 123 3.92 12.55 -7.70
C PHE A 123 3.16 13.84 -8.04
N GLY A 124 3.32 14.90 -7.25
CA GLY A 124 2.57 16.14 -7.36
C GLY A 124 1.41 16.23 -6.36
N GLU A 125 0.99 17.45 -6.06
CA GLU A 125 -0.01 17.74 -5.01
C GLU A 125 -1.43 17.26 -5.36
N THR A 126 -1.72 17.04 -6.63
CA THR A 126 -3.07 16.74 -7.13
C THR A 126 -3.27 15.28 -7.57
N ALA A 127 -2.20 14.48 -7.63
CA ALA A 127 -2.31 13.09 -8.07
C ALA A 127 -3.07 12.21 -7.07
N PHE A 128 -2.89 12.45 -5.75
CA PHE A 128 -3.56 11.72 -4.68
C PHE A 128 -4.63 12.61 -4.04
N GLU A 129 -5.91 12.39 -4.37
CA GLU A 129 -7.01 13.17 -3.79
C GLU A 129 -7.36 12.75 -2.37
N GLU A 130 -7.04 11.50 -1.98
CA GLU A 130 -7.33 10.94 -0.67
C GLU A 130 -6.19 10.03 -0.19
N LEU A 131 -5.87 10.15 1.10
CA LEU A 131 -4.97 9.25 1.82
C LEU A 131 -5.66 8.74 3.07
N VAL A 132 -5.98 7.45 3.11
CA VAL A 132 -6.53 6.75 4.26
C VAL A 132 -5.42 5.93 4.92
N CYS A 133 -5.05 6.31 6.14
CA CYS A 133 -4.09 5.56 6.95
C CYS A 133 -4.82 4.72 7.99
N LEU A 134 -4.56 3.42 7.97
CA LEU A 134 -5.02 2.46 8.96
C LEU A 134 -3.89 2.17 9.94
N ASP A 135 -4.20 1.52 11.06
CA ASP A 135 -3.17 1.10 12.02
C ASP A 135 -2.21 0.08 11.39
N THR A 136 -1.03 -0.08 11.97
CA THR A 136 -0.01 -1.01 11.48
C THR A 136 -0.58 -2.43 11.40
N GLY A 137 -0.64 -2.97 10.18
CA GLY A 137 -1.24 -4.29 9.92
C GLY A 137 -2.77 -4.34 10.03
N GLY A 138 -3.44 -3.19 10.08
CA GLY A 138 -4.92 -3.11 10.10
C GLY A 138 -5.54 -3.62 8.79
N ASP A 139 -6.71 -4.24 8.92
CA ASP A 139 -7.48 -4.77 7.79
C ASP A 139 -8.08 -3.63 6.96
N LYS A 140 -8.22 -3.84 5.65
CA LYS A 140 -8.71 -2.84 4.70
C LYS A 140 -10.21 -2.96 4.38
N ASP A 141 -10.89 -3.93 5.00
CA ASP A 141 -12.29 -4.29 4.72
C ASP A 141 -13.23 -3.08 4.81
N GLU A 142 -13.23 -2.38 5.95
CA GLU A 142 -14.11 -1.22 6.15
C GLU A 142 -13.78 -0.06 5.21
N ALA A 143 -12.49 0.17 4.93
CA ALA A 143 -12.06 1.24 4.06
C ALA A 143 -12.43 0.99 2.59
N LEU A 144 -12.43 -0.29 2.16
CA LEU A 144 -12.78 -0.70 0.80
C LEU A 144 -14.30 -0.92 0.61
N GLU A 145 -15.05 -1.22 1.68
CA GLU A 145 -16.48 -1.53 1.59
C GLU A 145 -17.29 -0.42 0.90
N GLN A 146 -16.92 0.85 1.09
CA GLN A 146 -17.60 1.97 0.43
C GLN A 146 -17.50 1.92 -1.10
N TYR A 147 -16.55 1.18 -1.66
CA TYR A 147 -16.31 1.05 -3.10
C TYR A 147 -16.89 -0.25 -3.69
N ARG A 148 -17.65 -1.02 -2.90
CA ARG A 148 -18.28 -2.27 -3.33
C ARG A 148 -19.04 -2.08 -4.65
N ASP A 149 -18.86 -3.04 -5.57
CA ASP A 149 -19.50 -3.08 -6.89
C ASP A 149 -19.26 -1.83 -7.78
N SER A 150 -18.24 -1.02 -7.44
CA SER A 150 -17.89 0.18 -8.23
C SER A 150 -17.19 -0.16 -9.54
N GLY A 151 -16.52 -1.32 -9.63
CA GLY A 151 -15.67 -1.69 -10.76
C GLY A 151 -14.41 -0.84 -10.89
N LEU A 152 -14.04 -0.06 -9.86
CA LEU A 152 -12.78 0.67 -9.84
C LEU A 152 -11.59 -0.28 -9.76
N TYR A 153 -10.44 0.17 -10.23
CA TYR A 153 -9.19 -0.58 -10.03
C TYR A 153 -8.74 -0.49 -8.57
N TRP A 154 -8.31 -1.63 -8.02
CA TRP A 154 -7.65 -1.75 -6.73
C TRP A 154 -6.26 -2.36 -6.93
N ILE A 155 -5.19 -1.63 -6.65
CA ILE A 155 -3.81 -2.07 -6.84
C ILE A 155 -3.18 -2.38 -5.48
N GLU A 156 -2.66 -3.60 -5.33
CA GLU A 156 -2.22 -4.16 -4.04
C GLU A 156 -1.03 -5.11 -4.25
N ASP A 157 -0.19 -5.31 -3.24
CA ASP A 157 0.92 -6.28 -3.26
C ASP A 157 0.69 -7.50 -2.34
N LYS A 158 -0.29 -7.42 -1.45
CA LYS A 158 -0.66 -8.52 -0.55
C LYS A 158 -1.85 -9.29 -1.12
N VAL A 159 -1.65 -10.58 -1.41
CA VAL A 159 -2.66 -11.44 -2.05
C VAL A 159 -4.01 -11.39 -1.33
N SER A 160 -4.05 -11.50 0.02
CA SER A 160 -5.31 -11.46 0.76
C SER A 160 -6.11 -10.16 0.58
N ASN A 161 -5.44 -9.02 0.44
CA ASN A 161 -6.10 -7.74 0.21
C ASN A 161 -6.52 -7.56 -1.25
N ALA A 162 -5.79 -8.15 -2.19
CA ALA A 162 -6.17 -8.17 -3.59
C ALA A 162 -7.42 -9.06 -3.79
N VAL A 163 -7.48 -10.24 -3.13
CA VAL A 163 -8.67 -11.11 -3.08
C VAL A 163 -9.86 -10.38 -2.49
N LEU A 164 -9.68 -9.67 -1.38
CA LEU A 164 -10.73 -8.82 -0.80
C LEU A 164 -11.29 -7.83 -1.83
N GLY A 165 -10.42 -7.21 -2.64
CA GLY A 165 -10.85 -6.33 -3.73
C GLY A 165 -11.76 -7.03 -4.74
N LEU A 166 -11.40 -8.26 -5.16
CA LEU A 166 -12.25 -9.08 -6.05
C LEU A 166 -13.61 -9.40 -5.40
N ASP A 167 -13.62 -9.80 -4.13
CA ASP A 167 -14.85 -10.11 -3.37
C ASP A 167 -15.77 -8.89 -3.21
N LEU A 168 -15.19 -7.70 -3.26
CA LEU A 168 -15.92 -6.43 -3.26
C LEU A 168 -16.34 -5.94 -4.66
N GLY A 169 -16.08 -6.73 -5.72
CA GLY A 169 -16.44 -6.36 -7.09
C GLY A 169 -15.55 -5.25 -7.69
N LEU A 170 -14.31 -5.14 -7.22
CA LEU A 170 -13.29 -4.27 -7.78
C LEU A 170 -12.47 -5.01 -8.84
N ASN A 171 -11.83 -4.26 -9.73
CA ASN A 171 -10.84 -4.80 -10.66
C ASN A 171 -9.47 -4.84 -9.93
N ALA A 172 -9.20 -5.93 -9.22
CA ALA A 172 -7.98 -6.07 -8.45
C ALA A 172 -6.78 -6.38 -9.34
N ILE A 173 -5.65 -5.71 -9.05
CA ILE A 173 -4.36 -5.90 -9.70
C ILE A 173 -3.33 -6.19 -8.61
N LEU A 174 -2.68 -7.35 -8.69
CA LEU A 174 -1.60 -7.71 -7.78
C LEU A 174 -0.24 -7.26 -8.36
N VAL A 175 0.50 -6.49 -7.58
CA VAL A 175 1.89 -6.14 -7.90
C VAL A 175 2.81 -7.27 -7.45
N GLU A 176 3.53 -7.86 -8.41
CA GLU A 176 4.43 -8.97 -8.13
C GLU A 176 5.69 -8.53 -7.38
N HIS A 177 5.99 -9.28 -6.32
CA HIS A 177 7.20 -9.21 -5.50
C HIS A 177 7.76 -10.61 -5.23
N GLY A 178 9.02 -10.70 -4.81
CA GLY A 178 9.65 -11.98 -4.49
C GLY A 178 8.92 -12.80 -3.43
N PHE A 179 8.14 -12.15 -2.56
CA PHE A 179 7.40 -12.83 -1.50
C PHE A 179 6.02 -13.34 -1.92
N ASN A 180 5.42 -12.86 -3.02
CA ASN A 180 4.10 -13.27 -3.48
C ASN A 180 4.08 -13.99 -4.84
N MET A 181 5.23 -14.07 -5.53
CA MET A 181 5.33 -14.62 -6.89
C MET A 181 5.02 -16.12 -7.01
N HIS A 182 4.95 -16.83 -5.88
CA HIS A 182 4.66 -18.28 -5.82
C HIS A 182 3.34 -18.57 -5.10
N ASP A 183 2.56 -17.54 -4.78
CA ASP A 183 1.26 -17.71 -4.16
C ASP A 183 0.23 -18.21 -5.20
N ASP A 184 -0.66 -19.09 -4.76
CA ASP A 184 -1.80 -19.51 -5.58
C ASP A 184 -2.77 -18.35 -5.72
N LEU A 185 -2.91 -17.84 -6.95
CA LEU A 185 -3.79 -16.70 -7.23
C LEU A 185 -5.18 -17.20 -7.66
N PRO A 186 -6.27 -16.57 -7.22
CA PRO A 186 -7.60 -16.90 -7.68
C PRO A 186 -7.78 -16.57 -9.16
N GLU A 187 -8.77 -17.22 -9.79
CA GLU A 187 -9.14 -16.93 -11.18
C GLU A 187 -9.61 -15.47 -11.31
N GLY A 188 -9.05 -14.74 -12.25
CA GLY A 188 -9.39 -13.32 -12.50
C GLY A 188 -8.41 -12.28 -11.95
N MET A 189 -7.29 -12.73 -11.36
CA MET A 189 -6.21 -11.86 -10.88
C MET A 189 -5.00 -11.90 -11.83
#